data_6f143eda8945153b90f61fffebe35cdb
#
_entry.id   6f143eda8945153b90f61fffebe35cdb
#
_cell.length_a   1.000
_cell.length_b   1.000
_cell.length_c   1.000
_cell.angle_alpha   90.00
_cell.angle_beta   90.00
_cell.angle_gamma   90.00
#
_symmetry.space_group_name_H-M   'P 1'
#
loop_
_entity.id
_entity.type
_entity.pdbx_description
1 polymer ?
#
loop_
_entity_poly.entity_id
_entity_poly.type
_entity_poly.pdbx_seq_one_letter_code
_entity_poly.pdbx_strand_id
1 'polypeptide(L)'
;MKQHEPTTLQFMEFMKDPELRSLVQESIDLSRGQNPDKLTNPAQTLEELYDFLDWSVKCLPWDALSDTYPSLFLDINQSINYFWFLFGQELDGLKDKGYYLPTLEYHEPIASWIRDYSNAWGDFLSTEESWNDECYKLQFKDKIFGMNEGWYPETNVWKTYNEFFSRKLISPSVRPIGDAELVSPADAAPAGCWHINSDGYVEDEVRIKTHKVYQIDNILGEDSKYKGRFNNGTITHTFLNVFDYHRYHFPIDGKIVEMKKIKGVNAVGGNTSYNPDTKLYTLDCDDTSWQIIETRDSIILDTEYGIVAILPIGMSQICSCNFEENLKVGDYVHKGDPLGYFLFGGSDIVMLFEEKVKFTPLFENDKHILMGENYAHLELKK
;
A
#
# COMPACT_ATOMS: atom_id res chain seq x y z
N MET A 1 -9.62 -36.30 -3.38
CA MET A 1 -8.93 -35.31 -2.51
C MET A 1 -9.10 -33.98 -3.19
N LYS A 2 -9.46 -32.94 -2.46
CA LYS A 2 -9.51 -31.57 -2.99
C LYS A 2 -8.08 -31.20 -3.44
N GLN A 3 -7.95 -30.59 -4.60
CA GLN A 3 -6.67 -30.08 -5.08
C GLN A 3 -6.49 -28.66 -4.49
N HIS A 4 -5.47 -28.47 -3.68
CA HIS A 4 -5.12 -27.18 -3.11
C HIS A 4 -4.12 -26.41 -4.00
N GLU A 5 -4.14 -25.10 -3.92
CA GLU A 5 -3.16 -24.23 -4.59
C GLU A 5 -1.76 -24.40 -4.00
N PRO A 6 -0.69 -24.15 -4.77
CA PRO A 6 0.70 -24.36 -4.31
C PRO A 6 1.02 -23.61 -3.00
N THR A 7 0.55 -22.38 -2.85
CA THR A 7 0.74 -21.57 -1.64
C THR A 7 -0.02 -22.14 -0.44
N THR A 8 -1.21 -22.68 -0.64
CA THR A 8 -1.96 -23.38 0.40
C THR A 8 -1.27 -24.67 0.83
N LEU A 9 -0.73 -25.44 -0.13
CA LEU A 9 0.07 -26.65 0.18
C LEU A 9 1.31 -26.31 1.01
N GLN A 10 2.02 -25.22 0.70
CA GLN A 10 3.14 -24.72 1.48
C GLN A 10 2.71 -24.35 2.90
N PHE A 11 1.59 -23.64 3.06
CA PHE A 11 1.03 -23.31 4.37
C PHE A 11 0.65 -24.57 5.18
N MET A 12 0.04 -25.56 4.54
CA MET A 12 -0.29 -26.85 5.17
C MET A 12 0.97 -27.60 5.66
N GLU A 13 2.10 -27.45 4.97
CA GLU A 13 3.38 -28.05 5.43
C GLU A 13 3.83 -27.41 6.74
N PHE A 14 3.70 -26.08 6.90
CA PHE A 14 4.01 -25.40 8.16
C PHE A 14 3.12 -25.87 9.31
N MET A 15 1.86 -26.23 9.04
CA MET A 15 0.94 -26.72 10.06
C MET A 15 1.30 -28.10 10.63
N LYS A 16 2.36 -28.76 10.11
CA LYS A 16 2.96 -29.94 10.74
C LYS A 16 3.79 -29.60 11.98
N ASP A 17 4.27 -28.34 12.07
CA ASP A 17 4.89 -27.82 13.28
C ASP A 17 3.82 -27.52 14.33
N PRO A 18 3.86 -28.16 15.52
CA PRO A 18 2.83 -27.95 16.54
C PRO A 18 2.78 -26.52 17.10
N GLU A 19 3.92 -25.83 17.18
CA GLU A 19 3.98 -24.44 17.69
C GLU A 19 3.32 -23.49 16.70
N LEU A 20 3.69 -23.53 15.43
CA LEU A 20 3.05 -22.73 14.38
C LEU A 20 1.56 -23.03 14.24
N ARG A 21 1.20 -24.30 14.27
CA ARG A 21 -0.21 -24.72 14.22
C ARG A 21 -0.99 -24.14 15.40
N SER A 22 -0.41 -24.10 16.60
CA SER A 22 -1.05 -23.51 17.80
C SER A 22 -1.26 -22.01 17.62
N LEU A 23 -0.28 -21.27 17.10
CA LEU A 23 -0.40 -19.83 16.86
C LEU A 23 -1.47 -19.52 15.80
N VAL A 24 -1.51 -20.28 14.71
CA VAL A 24 -2.55 -20.12 13.67
C VAL A 24 -3.94 -20.46 14.22
N GLN A 25 -4.05 -21.52 15.04
CA GLN A 25 -5.32 -21.87 15.68
C GLN A 25 -5.79 -20.79 16.65
N GLU A 26 -4.87 -20.21 17.44
CA GLU A 26 -5.17 -19.07 18.32
C GLU A 26 -5.70 -17.87 17.52
N SER A 27 -5.07 -17.53 16.39
CA SER A 27 -5.53 -16.47 15.49
C SER A 27 -6.94 -16.72 14.95
N ILE A 28 -7.23 -17.95 14.51
CA ILE A 28 -8.59 -18.36 14.07
C ILE A 28 -9.60 -18.25 15.22
N ASP A 29 -9.24 -18.68 16.42
CA ASP A 29 -10.14 -18.65 17.59
C ASP A 29 -10.44 -17.22 18.05
N LEU A 30 -9.43 -16.33 18.02
CA LEU A 30 -9.60 -14.90 18.30
C LEU A 30 -10.49 -14.22 17.26
N SER A 31 -10.25 -14.47 15.98
CA SER A 31 -11.06 -13.91 14.89
C SER A 31 -12.51 -14.39 14.97
N ARG A 32 -12.73 -15.67 15.29
CA ARG A 32 -14.07 -16.25 15.50
C ARG A 32 -14.76 -15.65 16.72
N GLY A 33 -14.00 -15.35 17.78
CA GLY A 33 -14.52 -14.70 18.99
C GLY A 33 -15.01 -13.28 18.72
N GLN A 34 -14.35 -12.55 17.87
CA GLN A 34 -14.72 -11.19 17.47
C GLN A 34 -15.83 -11.17 16.42
N ASN A 35 -15.80 -12.09 15.46
CA ASN A 35 -16.82 -12.25 14.42
C ASN A 35 -17.24 -13.70 14.26
N PRO A 36 -18.31 -14.15 14.90
CA PRO A 36 -18.83 -15.53 14.78
C PRO A 36 -19.65 -15.76 13.49
N ASP A 37 -19.97 -14.71 12.70
CA ASP A 37 -20.80 -14.84 11.50
C ASP A 37 -20.01 -15.45 10.34
N LYS A 38 -20.33 -16.68 9.95
CA LYS A 38 -19.67 -17.38 8.84
C LYS A 38 -19.84 -16.72 7.48
N LEU A 39 -20.80 -15.82 7.32
CA LEU A 39 -20.97 -15.10 6.06
C LEU A 39 -19.87 -14.05 5.84
N THR A 40 -19.37 -13.47 6.93
CA THR A 40 -18.31 -12.44 6.89
C THR A 40 -16.99 -12.93 7.47
N ASN A 41 -16.98 -14.05 8.22
CA ASN A 41 -15.80 -14.75 8.70
C ASN A 41 -15.87 -16.24 8.35
N PRO A 42 -15.64 -16.63 7.08
CA PRO A 42 -15.81 -18.02 6.65
C PRO A 42 -14.74 -18.97 7.17
N ALA A 43 -13.52 -18.52 7.50
CA ALA A 43 -12.40 -19.36 7.96
C ALA A 43 -12.39 -19.49 9.48
N GLN A 44 -13.30 -20.27 10.06
CA GLN A 44 -13.41 -20.51 11.50
C GLN A 44 -12.75 -21.81 11.99
N THR A 45 -12.20 -22.58 11.06
CA THR A 45 -11.38 -23.77 11.30
C THR A 45 -10.18 -23.77 10.36
N LEU A 46 -9.19 -24.60 10.65
CA LEU A 46 -7.99 -24.70 9.80
C LEU A 46 -8.33 -25.18 8.38
N GLU A 47 -9.25 -26.10 8.21
CA GLU A 47 -9.73 -26.58 6.91
C GLU A 47 -10.45 -25.46 6.14
N GLU A 48 -11.31 -24.68 6.79
CA GLU A 48 -11.98 -23.54 6.19
C GLU A 48 -10.97 -22.42 5.83
N LEU A 49 -9.88 -22.28 6.61
CA LEU A 49 -8.78 -21.37 6.24
C LEU A 49 -8.10 -21.83 4.95
N TYR A 50 -7.81 -23.13 4.78
CA TYR A 50 -7.25 -23.63 3.53
C TYR A 50 -8.17 -23.37 2.35
N ASP A 51 -9.49 -23.55 2.53
CA ASP A 51 -10.48 -23.27 1.49
C ASP A 51 -10.52 -21.79 1.11
N PHE A 52 -10.41 -20.90 2.10
CA PHE A 52 -10.31 -19.45 1.87
C PHE A 52 -9.01 -19.06 1.15
N LEU A 53 -7.87 -19.63 1.52
CA LEU A 53 -6.58 -19.37 0.89
C LEU A 53 -6.54 -19.82 -0.58
N ASP A 54 -7.11 -20.99 -0.90
CA ASP A 54 -7.24 -21.47 -2.27
C ASP A 54 -8.04 -20.52 -3.16
N TRP A 55 -9.11 -19.97 -2.61
CA TRP A 55 -9.98 -19.07 -3.34
C TRP A 55 -9.34 -17.66 -3.44
N SER A 56 -8.83 -17.13 -2.34
CA SER A 56 -8.38 -15.74 -2.26
C SER A 56 -7.10 -15.46 -3.08
N VAL A 57 -6.27 -16.48 -3.35
CA VAL A 57 -5.08 -16.32 -4.22
C VAL A 57 -5.44 -16.13 -5.70
N LYS A 58 -6.71 -16.38 -6.07
CA LYS A 58 -7.24 -16.18 -7.44
C LYS A 58 -8.49 -15.29 -7.45
N CYS A 59 -8.72 -14.58 -6.38
CA CYS A 59 -9.84 -13.68 -6.24
C CYS A 59 -9.55 -12.36 -6.96
N LEU A 60 -10.58 -11.78 -7.59
CA LEU A 60 -10.50 -10.39 -8.02
C LEU A 60 -10.79 -9.48 -6.84
N PRO A 61 -10.03 -8.39 -6.67
CA PRO A 61 -10.28 -7.42 -5.59
C PRO A 61 -11.65 -6.74 -5.69
N TRP A 62 -12.16 -6.59 -6.91
CA TRP A 62 -13.51 -6.12 -7.21
C TRP A 62 -14.23 -7.17 -8.03
N ASP A 63 -15.30 -7.74 -7.51
CA ASP A 63 -15.67 -9.07 -7.92
C ASP A 63 -16.90 -9.23 -8.80
N ALA A 64 -16.64 -9.80 -9.95
CA ALA A 64 -17.64 -10.58 -10.68
C ALA A 64 -17.70 -12.08 -10.25
N LEU A 65 -16.85 -12.52 -9.32
CA LEU A 65 -16.70 -13.91 -8.91
C LEU A 65 -17.24 -14.19 -7.48
N SER A 66 -18.11 -13.33 -6.98
CA SER A 66 -18.62 -13.31 -5.60
C SER A 66 -19.47 -14.50 -5.16
N ASP A 67 -19.66 -15.51 -6.01
CA ASP A 67 -20.53 -16.65 -5.70
C ASP A 67 -20.04 -17.50 -4.52
N THR A 68 -18.72 -17.48 -4.23
CA THR A 68 -18.12 -18.29 -3.16
C THR A 68 -18.26 -17.62 -1.79
N TYR A 69 -17.91 -16.33 -1.71
CA TYR A 69 -17.98 -15.54 -0.47
C TYR A 69 -18.62 -14.17 -0.73
N PRO A 70 -19.88 -14.11 -1.13
CA PRO A 70 -20.51 -12.89 -1.61
C PRO A 70 -20.53 -11.76 -0.58
N SER A 71 -20.57 -12.08 0.72
CA SER A 71 -20.58 -11.08 1.78
C SER A 71 -19.26 -10.34 1.96
N LEU A 72 -18.13 -10.89 1.47
CA LEU A 72 -16.83 -10.23 1.46
C LEU A 72 -16.65 -9.24 0.30
N PHE A 73 -17.65 -9.11 -0.59
CA PHE A 73 -17.65 -8.19 -1.73
C PHE A 73 -18.65 -7.04 -1.62
N LEU A 74 -19.15 -6.81 -0.42
CA LEU A 74 -19.99 -5.63 -0.14
C LEU A 74 -19.24 -4.31 -0.36
N ASP A 75 -17.91 -4.35 -0.22
CA ASP A 75 -16.99 -3.26 -0.47
C ASP A 75 -15.70 -3.84 -1.06
N ILE A 76 -15.02 -3.08 -1.94
CA ILE A 76 -13.79 -3.52 -2.64
C ILE A 76 -12.68 -3.98 -1.68
N ASN A 77 -12.64 -3.44 -0.47
CA ASN A 77 -11.59 -3.73 0.51
C ASN A 77 -11.93 -4.93 1.41
N GLN A 78 -13.15 -5.45 1.39
CA GLN A 78 -13.56 -6.38 2.44
C GLN A 78 -12.82 -7.72 2.41
N SER A 79 -12.57 -8.30 1.26
CA SER A 79 -11.83 -9.56 1.15
C SER A 79 -10.36 -9.40 1.57
N ILE A 80 -9.77 -8.25 1.27
CA ILE A 80 -8.40 -7.88 1.64
C ILE A 80 -8.31 -7.67 3.15
N ASN A 81 -9.20 -6.86 3.70
CA ASN A 81 -9.26 -6.59 5.13
C ASN A 81 -9.53 -7.86 5.93
N TYR A 82 -10.32 -8.78 5.39
CA TYR A 82 -10.57 -10.06 6.03
C TYR A 82 -9.31 -10.94 6.12
N PHE A 83 -8.49 -10.98 5.06
CA PHE A 83 -7.19 -11.67 5.11
C PHE A 83 -6.34 -11.13 6.26
N TRP A 84 -6.21 -9.81 6.35
CA TRP A 84 -5.42 -9.17 7.41
C TRP A 84 -6.07 -9.30 8.80
N PHE A 85 -7.39 -9.33 8.88
CA PHE A 85 -8.09 -9.66 10.12
C PHE A 85 -7.74 -11.06 10.64
N LEU A 86 -7.57 -12.05 9.74
CA LEU A 86 -7.17 -13.40 10.13
C LEU A 86 -5.70 -13.48 10.58
N PHE A 87 -4.78 -12.83 9.88
CA PHE A 87 -3.34 -12.92 10.15
C PHE A 87 -2.82 -11.85 11.11
N GLY A 88 -3.56 -10.78 11.32
CA GLY A 88 -3.22 -9.64 12.17
C GLY A 88 -3.75 -9.71 13.61
N GLN A 89 -4.24 -10.87 14.08
CA GLN A 89 -4.61 -11.02 15.48
C GLN A 89 -3.39 -10.95 16.39
N GLU A 90 -3.46 -10.13 17.48
CA GLU A 90 -2.39 -10.08 18.46
C GLU A 90 -2.33 -11.37 19.29
N LEU A 91 -1.22 -12.09 19.20
CA LEU A 91 -1.02 -13.39 19.83
C LEU A 91 -0.15 -13.26 21.07
N ASP A 92 -0.61 -13.80 22.21
CA ASP A 92 0.14 -13.75 23.46
C ASP A 92 1.52 -14.42 23.33
N GLY A 93 1.61 -15.51 22.54
CA GLY A 93 2.87 -16.22 22.28
C GLY A 93 3.91 -15.42 21.47
N LEU A 94 3.52 -14.30 20.86
CA LEU A 94 4.42 -13.43 20.06
C LEU A 94 4.77 -12.12 20.76
N LYS A 95 4.13 -11.79 21.89
CA LYS A 95 4.45 -10.59 22.67
C LYS A 95 5.91 -10.62 23.15
N ASP A 96 6.52 -9.45 23.22
CA ASP A 96 7.91 -9.24 23.70
C ASP A 96 9.01 -9.94 22.85
N LYS A 97 8.68 -10.50 21.68
CA LYS A 97 9.66 -11.07 20.75
C LYS A 97 10.32 -10.04 19.82
N GLY A 98 9.97 -8.76 19.95
CA GLY A 98 10.59 -7.66 19.20
C GLY A 98 10.04 -7.44 17.78
N TYR A 99 8.91 -8.04 17.44
CA TYR A 99 8.18 -7.76 16.21
C TYR A 99 7.57 -6.35 16.24
N TYR A 100 7.25 -5.82 15.05
CA TYR A 100 6.52 -4.55 14.92
C TYR A 100 5.15 -4.65 15.61
N LEU A 101 4.38 -5.68 15.28
CA LEU A 101 3.19 -6.12 16.00
C LEU A 101 3.34 -7.62 16.35
N PRO A 102 2.76 -8.09 17.46
CA PRO A 102 2.84 -9.50 17.86
C PRO A 102 1.83 -10.37 17.09
N THR A 103 1.88 -10.33 15.75
CA THR A 103 0.94 -10.99 14.84
C THR A 103 1.66 -11.97 13.91
N LEU A 104 0.91 -12.84 13.23
CA LEU A 104 1.47 -13.77 12.26
C LEU A 104 2.13 -13.09 11.06
N GLU A 105 1.71 -11.87 10.73
CA GLU A 105 2.25 -11.09 9.61
C GLU A 105 3.77 -10.83 9.72
N TYR A 106 4.28 -10.75 10.96
CA TYR A 106 5.69 -10.46 11.24
C TYR A 106 6.47 -11.68 11.75
N HIS A 107 5.80 -12.84 11.88
CA HIS A 107 6.40 -14.07 12.41
C HIS A 107 6.82 -15.03 11.30
N GLU A 108 8.12 -15.36 11.26
CA GLU A 108 8.63 -16.39 10.33
C GLU A 108 8.22 -17.80 10.77
N PRO A 109 7.88 -18.70 9.83
CA PRO A 109 7.97 -18.56 8.37
C PRO A 109 6.72 -17.97 7.70
N ILE A 110 5.69 -17.57 8.48
CA ILE A 110 4.44 -17.04 7.92
C ILE A 110 4.67 -15.72 7.18
N ALA A 111 5.49 -14.81 7.70
CA ALA A 111 5.83 -13.56 7.03
C ALA A 111 6.44 -13.78 5.62
N SER A 112 7.33 -14.74 5.48
CA SER A 112 7.89 -15.13 4.18
C SER A 112 6.84 -15.79 3.28
N TRP A 113 5.97 -16.62 3.84
CA TRP A 113 4.89 -17.24 3.10
C TRP A 113 3.86 -16.21 2.60
N ILE A 114 3.50 -15.20 3.39
CA ILE A 114 2.62 -14.10 2.95
C ILE A 114 3.18 -13.45 1.68
N ARG A 115 4.49 -13.28 1.58
CA ARG A 115 5.16 -12.77 0.38
C ARG A 115 5.00 -13.70 -0.82
N ASP A 116 5.19 -15.02 -0.63
CA ASP A 116 5.01 -16.01 -1.69
C ASP A 116 3.54 -16.07 -2.16
N TYR A 117 2.60 -16.04 -1.20
CA TYR A 117 1.18 -15.93 -1.46
C TYR A 117 0.82 -14.67 -2.25
N SER A 118 1.38 -13.53 -1.85
CA SER A 118 1.17 -12.23 -2.48
C SER A 118 1.68 -12.22 -3.93
N ASN A 119 2.85 -12.81 -4.17
CA ASN A 119 3.40 -12.95 -5.51
C ASN A 119 2.50 -13.83 -6.39
N ALA A 120 2.03 -14.97 -5.88
CA ALA A 120 1.13 -15.86 -6.61
C ALA A 120 -0.21 -15.16 -6.97
N TRP A 121 -0.74 -14.35 -6.06
CA TRP A 121 -1.93 -13.55 -6.34
C TRP A 121 -1.65 -12.46 -7.38
N GLY A 122 -0.54 -11.74 -7.27
CA GLY A 122 -0.10 -10.75 -8.26
C GLY A 122 0.13 -11.35 -9.65
N ASP A 123 0.69 -12.57 -9.71
CA ASP A 123 0.83 -13.33 -10.96
C ASP A 123 -0.54 -13.66 -11.57
N PHE A 124 -1.51 -14.11 -10.77
CA PHE A 124 -2.88 -14.32 -11.24
C PHE A 124 -3.50 -13.02 -11.78
N LEU A 125 -3.38 -11.91 -11.05
CA LEU A 125 -3.91 -10.60 -11.48
C LEU A 125 -3.23 -10.05 -12.74
N SER A 126 -2.13 -10.65 -13.18
CA SER A 126 -1.42 -10.36 -14.43
C SER A 126 -1.77 -11.30 -15.57
N THR A 127 -2.71 -12.24 -15.37
CA THR A 127 -3.20 -13.15 -16.42
C THR A 127 -4.50 -12.63 -17.05
N GLU A 128 -4.81 -13.10 -18.27
CA GLU A 128 -6.07 -12.77 -18.94
C GLU A 128 -7.30 -13.35 -18.23
N GLU A 129 -7.14 -14.34 -17.35
CA GLU A 129 -8.22 -14.89 -16.52
C GLU A 129 -8.72 -13.90 -15.47
N SER A 130 -7.88 -12.93 -15.08
CA SER A 130 -8.19 -11.93 -14.08
C SER A 130 -9.04 -10.75 -14.59
N TRP A 131 -9.37 -10.70 -15.89
CA TRP A 131 -10.10 -9.58 -16.46
C TRP A 131 -11.02 -10.01 -17.60
N ASN A 132 -12.18 -9.36 -17.69
CA ASN A 132 -13.13 -9.56 -18.78
C ASN A 132 -14.07 -8.34 -18.95
N ASP A 133 -14.94 -8.39 -19.97
CA ASP A 133 -15.88 -7.30 -20.25
C ASP A 133 -16.92 -7.07 -19.13
N GLU A 134 -17.22 -8.06 -18.31
CA GLU A 134 -18.14 -7.89 -17.20
C GLU A 134 -17.45 -7.13 -16.06
N CYS A 135 -16.22 -7.48 -15.74
CA CYS A 135 -15.38 -6.72 -14.81
C CYS A 135 -15.27 -5.26 -15.26
N TYR A 136 -14.96 -5.02 -16.53
CA TYR A 136 -14.90 -3.66 -17.10
C TYR A 136 -16.22 -2.90 -16.92
N LYS A 137 -17.37 -3.52 -17.23
CA LYS A 137 -18.69 -2.89 -17.10
C LYS A 137 -19.01 -2.52 -15.65
N LEU A 138 -18.61 -3.35 -14.68
CA LEU A 138 -18.76 -3.05 -13.25
C LEU A 138 -17.94 -1.83 -12.86
N GLN A 139 -16.64 -1.81 -13.22
CA GLN A 139 -15.74 -0.70 -12.94
C GLN A 139 -16.19 0.59 -13.61
N PHE A 140 -16.66 0.53 -14.87
CA PHE A 140 -17.16 1.69 -15.62
C PHE A 140 -18.45 2.25 -15.03
N LYS A 141 -19.31 1.38 -14.51
CA LYS A 141 -20.61 1.77 -13.91
C LYS A 141 -20.41 2.46 -12.57
N ASP A 142 -19.40 2.12 -11.83
CA ASP A 142 -19.11 2.71 -10.54
C ASP A 142 -18.29 3.99 -10.72
N LYS A 143 -18.89 5.11 -10.29
CA LYS A 143 -18.28 6.44 -10.42
C LYS A 143 -16.99 6.62 -9.64
N ILE A 144 -16.77 5.79 -8.62
CA ILE A 144 -15.60 5.87 -7.74
C ILE A 144 -14.27 5.71 -8.51
N PHE A 145 -14.27 4.96 -9.61
CA PHE A 145 -13.07 4.75 -10.44
C PHE A 145 -12.80 5.88 -11.44
N GLY A 146 -13.66 6.90 -11.52
CA GLY A 146 -13.50 8.01 -12.46
C GLY A 146 -13.58 7.61 -13.94
N MET A 147 -14.10 6.43 -14.26
CA MET A 147 -14.16 5.93 -15.64
C MET A 147 -15.07 6.77 -16.54
N ASN A 148 -16.01 7.51 -15.96
CA ASN A 148 -16.96 8.37 -16.67
C ASN A 148 -16.51 9.83 -16.77
N GLU A 149 -15.30 10.16 -16.26
CA GLU A 149 -14.80 11.56 -16.24
C GLU A 149 -14.03 11.95 -17.49
N GLY A 150 -13.95 11.03 -18.48
CA GLY A 150 -13.18 11.24 -19.72
C GLY A 150 -11.66 11.14 -19.52
N TRP A 151 -11.21 10.57 -18.41
CA TRP A 151 -9.78 10.40 -18.10
C TRP A 151 -9.17 9.18 -18.77
N TYR A 152 -9.99 8.18 -19.07
CA TYR A 152 -9.60 6.87 -19.57
C TYR A 152 -10.33 6.52 -20.88
N PRO A 153 -9.88 5.50 -21.64
CA PRO A 153 -10.62 4.99 -22.81
C PRO A 153 -12.06 4.57 -22.43
N GLU A 154 -13.01 4.93 -23.28
CA GLU A 154 -14.45 4.59 -23.09
C GLU A 154 -14.77 3.12 -23.42
N THR A 155 -13.80 2.36 -23.89
CA THR A 155 -13.95 0.94 -24.21
C THR A 155 -12.93 0.12 -23.45
N ASN A 156 -13.24 -1.15 -23.16
CA ASN A 156 -12.30 -2.06 -22.55
C ASN A 156 -11.08 -2.29 -23.45
N VAL A 157 -9.93 -1.80 -23.01
CA VAL A 157 -8.62 -1.95 -23.70
C VAL A 157 -7.65 -2.81 -22.90
N TRP A 158 -7.98 -3.13 -21.66
CA TRP A 158 -7.15 -3.89 -20.73
C TRP A 158 -7.42 -5.38 -20.86
N LYS A 159 -6.40 -6.18 -20.66
CA LYS A 159 -6.46 -7.65 -20.76
C LYS A 159 -6.34 -8.33 -19.41
N THR A 160 -5.78 -7.65 -18.43
CA THR A 160 -5.56 -8.17 -17.07
C THR A 160 -6.02 -7.15 -16.04
N TYR A 161 -6.29 -7.61 -14.82
CA TYR A 161 -6.64 -6.71 -13.73
C TYR A 161 -5.51 -5.71 -13.43
N ASN A 162 -4.26 -6.16 -13.46
CA ASN A 162 -3.11 -5.29 -13.21
C ASN A 162 -2.90 -4.23 -14.30
N GLU A 163 -3.24 -4.52 -15.57
CA GLU A 163 -3.28 -3.49 -16.62
C GLU A 163 -4.34 -2.42 -16.33
N PHE A 164 -5.53 -2.84 -15.85
CA PHE A 164 -6.58 -1.92 -15.44
C PHE A 164 -6.16 -1.13 -14.19
N PHE A 165 -5.61 -1.79 -13.19
CA PHE A 165 -5.20 -1.14 -11.94
C PHE A 165 -4.15 -0.05 -12.17
N SER A 166 -3.13 -0.35 -12.99
CA SER A 166 -2.09 0.62 -13.40
C SER A 166 -2.43 1.39 -14.68
N ARG A 167 -3.73 1.59 -14.95
CA ARG A 167 -4.26 2.24 -16.15
C ARG A 167 -3.61 3.59 -16.41
N LYS A 168 -3.41 3.92 -17.69
CA LYS A 168 -2.87 5.22 -18.11
C LYS A 168 -4.00 6.19 -18.43
N LEU A 169 -3.76 7.45 -18.14
CA LEU A 169 -4.63 8.54 -18.61
C LEU A 169 -4.63 8.59 -20.13
N ILE A 170 -5.77 8.97 -20.73
CA ILE A 170 -5.91 9.09 -22.18
C ILE A 170 -4.98 10.16 -22.77
N SER A 171 -4.68 11.19 -21.99
CA SER A 171 -3.77 12.28 -22.33
C SER A 171 -3.26 12.95 -21.06
N PRO A 172 -2.02 13.49 -21.02
CA PRO A 172 -1.53 14.32 -19.92
C PRO A 172 -2.43 15.54 -19.64
N SER A 173 -3.14 16.05 -20.64
CA SER A 173 -4.00 17.23 -20.52
C SER A 173 -5.22 17.03 -19.61
N VAL A 174 -5.60 15.78 -19.29
CA VAL A 174 -6.71 15.52 -18.35
C VAL A 174 -6.29 15.67 -16.88
N ARG A 175 -5.01 15.87 -16.63
CA ARG A 175 -4.41 16.22 -15.34
C ARG A 175 -3.52 17.44 -15.52
N PRO A 176 -4.10 18.66 -15.55
CA PRO A 176 -3.33 19.89 -15.66
C PRO A 176 -2.40 20.05 -14.46
N ILE A 177 -1.16 20.46 -14.73
CA ILE A 177 -0.16 20.65 -13.69
C ILE A 177 -0.31 22.03 -13.08
N GLY A 178 -0.47 22.08 -11.76
CA GLY A 178 -0.57 23.31 -10.98
C GLY A 178 0.71 24.16 -11.02
N ASP A 179 0.56 25.41 -10.63
CA ASP A 179 1.61 26.44 -10.67
C ASP A 179 2.45 26.52 -9.37
N ALA A 180 2.01 25.85 -8.28
CA ALA A 180 2.81 25.74 -7.06
C ALA A 180 4.15 25.04 -7.30
N GLU A 181 5.12 25.30 -6.44
CA GLU A 181 6.45 24.68 -6.52
C GLU A 181 6.40 23.16 -6.39
N LEU A 182 5.46 22.65 -5.60
CA LEU A 182 5.19 21.22 -5.41
C LEU A 182 3.74 20.90 -5.76
N VAL A 183 3.55 19.88 -6.59
CA VAL A 183 2.22 19.35 -6.93
C VAL A 183 2.01 17.95 -6.36
N SER A 184 0.75 17.48 -6.32
CA SER A 184 0.45 16.11 -5.89
C SER A 184 1.10 15.09 -6.82
N PRO A 185 1.82 14.10 -6.27
CA PRO A 185 2.43 13.04 -7.06
C PRO A 185 1.43 12.03 -7.61
N ALA A 186 0.21 11.97 -7.05
CA ALA A 186 -0.81 10.96 -7.37
C ALA A 186 -2.22 11.49 -7.10
N ASP A 187 -3.25 10.75 -7.58
CA ASP A 187 -4.62 10.89 -7.09
C ASP A 187 -4.64 10.27 -5.69
N ALA A 188 -4.79 11.08 -4.63
CA ALA A 188 -4.60 10.61 -3.26
C ALA A 188 -5.20 11.56 -2.22
N ALA A 189 -5.33 11.11 -0.99
CA ALA A 189 -5.67 11.92 0.16
C ALA A 189 -4.41 12.19 1.00
N PRO A 190 -3.92 13.45 1.09
CA PRO A 190 -2.80 13.79 1.97
C PRO A 190 -3.17 13.57 3.43
N ALA A 191 -2.40 12.77 4.16
CA ALA A 191 -2.63 12.50 5.58
C ALA A 191 -2.11 13.64 6.47
N GLY A 192 -1.08 14.36 6.01
CA GLY A 192 -0.53 15.50 6.75
C GLY A 192 0.92 15.82 6.40
N CYS A 193 1.49 16.72 7.19
CA CYS A 193 2.91 17.02 7.16
C CYS A 193 3.44 17.21 8.59
N TRP A 194 4.64 16.71 8.86
CA TRP A 194 5.22 16.69 10.21
C TRP A 194 6.67 17.14 10.16
N HIS A 195 7.12 17.68 11.28
CA HIS A 195 8.52 18.05 11.46
C HIS A 195 9.37 16.81 11.83
N ILE A 196 10.56 16.73 11.27
CA ILE A 196 11.58 15.73 11.63
C ILE A 196 12.55 16.43 12.58
N ASN A 197 12.77 15.88 13.78
CA ASN A 197 13.69 16.48 14.74
C ASN A 197 15.18 16.27 14.38
N SER A 198 16.09 16.82 15.19
CA SER A 198 17.55 16.73 14.97
C SER A 198 18.08 15.31 14.97
N ASP A 199 17.42 14.39 15.63
CA ASP A 199 17.80 12.97 15.75
C ASP A 199 17.15 12.09 14.63
N GLY A 200 16.39 12.72 13.73
CA GLY A 200 15.75 12.05 12.60
C GLY A 200 14.42 11.36 12.94
N TYR A 201 13.76 11.75 14.02
CA TYR A 201 12.44 11.26 14.40
C TYR A 201 11.34 12.27 14.03
N VAL A 202 10.16 11.75 13.70
CA VAL A 202 8.96 12.59 13.44
C VAL A 202 8.43 13.11 14.78
N GLU A 203 8.23 14.42 14.89
CA GLU A 203 7.67 15.06 16.08
C GLU A 203 6.13 14.94 16.07
N ASP A 204 5.58 14.78 17.28
CA ASP A 204 4.16 14.87 17.67
C ASP A 204 3.22 13.72 17.33
N GLU A 205 3.53 12.75 16.47
CA GLU A 205 2.54 11.74 16.11
C GLU A 205 2.94 10.27 16.28
N VAL A 206 4.19 9.96 16.52
CA VAL A 206 4.61 8.57 16.65
C VAL A 206 4.49 8.10 18.09
N ARG A 207 3.30 8.09 18.64
CA ARG A 207 2.99 7.26 19.81
C ARG A 207 2.61 5.86 19.35
N ILE A 208 3.61 5.11 18.90
CA ILE A 208 3.44 3.67 18.75
C ILE A 208 3.11 3.12 20.13
N LYS A 209 1.96 2.53 20.27
CA LYS A 209 1.53 1.82 21.50
C LYS A 209 2.52 0.75 21.96
N THR A 210 3.55 0.43 21.18
CA THR A 210 4.40 -0.75 21.34
C THR A 210 5.90 -0.59 21.14
N HIS A 211 6.53 0.58 21.18
CA HIS A 211 7.98 0.64 21.48
C HIS A 211 9.00 0.99 20.39
N LYS A 212 8.70 1.28 19.13
CA LYS A 212 9.76 1.70 18.22
C LYS A 212 9.38 2.94 17.45
N VAL A 213 9.88 4.08 17.90
CA VAL A 213 9.97 5.28 17.06
C VAL A 213 11.04 5.01 16.00
N TYR A 214 10.66 5.03 14.71
CA TYR A 214 11.60 4.78 13.64
C TYR A 214 12.26 6.07 13.16
N GLN A 215 13.59 6.03 13.01
CA GLN A 215 14.32 7.11 12.37
C GLN A 215 13.98 7.16 10.89
N ILE A 216 13.76 8.37 10.37
CA ILE A 216 13.50 8.63 8.95
C ILE A 216 14.59 8.06 8.03
N ASP A 217 15.84 8.02 8.48
CA ASP A 217 16.93 7.40 7.72
C ASP A 217 16.67 5.95 7.32
N ASN A 218 15.86 5.22 8.09
CA ASN A 218 15.53 3.83 7.79
C ASN A 218 14.61 3.69 6.57
N ILE A 219 13.80 4.72 6.26
CA ILE A 219 12.94 4.68 5.08
C ILE A 219 13.74 4.75 3.77
N LEU A 220 14.94 5.36 3.79
CA LEU A 220 15.81 5.52 2.63
C LEU A 220 16.59 4.24 2.26
N GLY A 221 16.51 3.19 3.11
CA GLY A 221 17.29 1.98 2.97
C GLY A 221 18.73 2.10 3.51
N GLU A 222 19.38 0.95 3.74
CA GLU A 222 20.66 0.89 4.47
C GLU A 222 21.79 1.65 3.77
N ASP A 223 21.86 1.60 2.45
CA ASP A 223 22.96 2.11 1.63
C ASP A 223 22.73 3.54 1.08
N SER A 224 21.69 4.27 1.54
CA SER A 224 21.46 5.62 1.03
C SER A 224 22.55 6.58 1.46
N LYS A 225 23.05 7.39 0.52
CA LYS A 225 24.01 8.45 0.75
C LYS A 225 23.38 9.69 1.40
N TYR A 226 22.05 9.69 1.51
CA TYR A 226 21.25 10.85 1.93
C TYR A 226 20.73 10.70 3.36
N LYS A 227 21.18 9.68 4.11
CA LYS A 227 20.93 9.55 5.54
C LYS A 227 21.39 10.79 6.29
N GLY A 228 20.59 11.25 7.25
CA GLY A 228 20.83 12.49 8.00
C GLY A 228 20.50 13.78 7.25
N ARG A 229 20.20 13.73 5.94
CA ARG A 229 19.92 14.92 5.13
C ARG A 229 18.60 15.59 5.46
N PHE A 230 17.65 14.83 6.00
CA PHE A 230 16.30 15.28 6.27
C PHE A 230 16.05 15.60 7.75
N ASN A 231 17.06 15.49 8.60
CA ASN A 231 16.98 15.93 9.99
C ASN A 231 16.61 17.42 10.06
N ASN A 232 15.78 17.80 11.01
CA ASN A 232 15.13 19.13 11.13
C ASN A 232 14.29 19.56 9.92
N GLY A 233 14.02 18.63 9.00
CA GLY A 233 13.23 18.87 7.79
C GLY A 233 11.75 18.54 7.97
N THR A 234 11.12 18.22 6.87
CA THR A 234 9.68 17.93 6.82
C THR A 234 9.45 16.58 6.14
N ILE A 235 8.51 15.80 6.70
CA ILE A 235 7.92 14.63 6.07
C ILE A 235 6.45 14.91 5.77
N THR A 236 5.97 14.40 4.65
CA THR A 236 4.54 14.30 4.33
C THR A 236 4.27 12.95 3.70
N HIS A 237 3.06 12.43 3.87
CA HIS A 237 2.62 11.26 3.12
C HIS A 237 1.19 11.42 2.63
N THR A 238 0.84 10.65 1.59
CA THR A 238 -0.43 10.73 0.92
C THR A 238 -0.88 9.33 0.51
N PHE A 239 -2.11 8.99 0.87
CA PHE A 239 -2.69 7.66 0.72
C PHE A 239 -3.57 7.58 -0.53
N LEU A 240 -3.34 6.54 -1.36
CA LEU A 240 -4.18 6.24 -2.51
C LEU A 240 -5.20 5.16 -2.14
N ASN A 241 -6.46 5.39 -2.44
CA ASN A 241 -7.49 4.36 -2.33
C ASN A 241 -7.37 3.35 -3.49
N VAL A 242 -7.87 2.14 -3.29
CA VAL A 242 -7.79 1.05 -4.28
C VAL A 242 -8.47 1.37 -5.62
N PHE A 243 -9.33 2.36 -5.68
CA PHE A 243 -10.02 2.81 -6.89
C PHE A 243 -9.34 3.99 -7.58
N ASP A 244 -8.33 4.61 -6.96
CA ASP A 244 -7.63 5.77 -7.51
C ASP A 244 -6.80 5.44 -8.76
N TYR A 245 -6.22 6.46 -9.34
CA TYR A 245 -5.24 6.36 -10.41
C TYR A 245 -3.90 5.94 -9.83
N HIS A 246 -3.47 4.69 -10.06
CA HIS A 246 -2.31 4.08 -9.42
C HIS A 246 -0.99 4.29 -10.18
N ARG A 247 -0.89 5.41 -10.92
CA ARG A 247 0.41 5.89 -11.41
C ARG A 247 0.81 7.14 -10.66
N TYR A 248 2.08 7.25 -10.37
CA TYR A 248 2.63 8.40 -9.67
C TYR A 248 3.63 9.15 -10.56
N HIS A 249 3.72 10.44 -10.32
CA HIS A 249 4.43 11.39 -11.16
C HIS A 249 5.41 12.21 -10.32
N PHE A 250 6.42 12.79 -10.97
CA PHE A 250 7.34 13.70 -10.29
C PHE A 250 6.58 14.95 -9.81
N PRO A 251 6.62 15.26 -8.51
CA PRO A 251 5.89 16.40 -7.96
C PRO A 251 6.62 17.73 -8.11
N ILE A 252 7.89 17.69 -8.53
CA ILE A 252 8.81 18.83 -8.59
C ILE A 252 9.89 18.59 -9.65
N ASP A 253 10.41 19.66 -10.26
CA ASP A 253 11.52 19.60 -11.19
C ASP A 253 12.83 19.25 -10.46
N GLY A 254 13.69 18.45 -11.07
CA GLY A 254 14.97 18.10 -10.48
C GLY A 254 15.77 17.07 -11.24
N LYS A 255 17.01 16.88 -10.79
CA LYS A 255 17.89 15.83 -11.30
C LYS A 255 17.83 14.61 -10.41
N ILE A 256 17.60 13.43 -11.01
CA ILE A 256 17.65 12.16 -10.28
C ILE A 256 19.09 11.89 -9.82
N VAL A 257 19.30 11.77 -8.51
CA VAL A 257 20.62 11.53 -7.92
C VAL A 257 20.74 10.17 -7.23
N GLU A 258 19.61 9.54 -6.87
CA GLU A 258 19.56 8.16 -6.36
C GLU A 258 18.24 7.52 -6.76
N MET A 259 18.27 6.23 -7.07
CA MET A 259 17.09 5.37 -7.26
C MET A 259 17.35 4.02 -6.61
N LYS A 260 16.41 3.52 -5.82
CA LYS A 260 16.53 2.24 -5.11
C LYS A 260 15.20 1.52 -5.03
N LYS A 261 15.27 0.18 -5.07
CA LYS A 261 14.21 -0.71 -4.63
C LYS A 261 14.58 -1.28 -3.26
N ILE A 262 13.71 -1.09 -2.28
CA ILE A 262 13.97 -1.47 -0.89
C ILE A 262 12.96 -2.56 -0.52
N LYS A 263 13.47 -3.77 -0.29
CA LYS A 263 12.63 -4.89 0.16
C LYS A 263 12.27 -4.69 1.63
N GLY A 264 11.01 -4.80 1.92
CA GLY A 264 10.45 -4.80 3.27
C GLY A 264 9.62 -6.05 3.51
N VAL A 265 8.70 -5.97 4.46
CA VAL A 265 7.66 -6.97 4.67
C VAL A 265 6.49 -6.73 3.72
N ASN A 266 5.65 -7.73 3.54
CA ASN A 266 4.35 -7.60 2.91
C ASN A 266 3.32 -7.69 4.04
N ALA A 267 2.95 -6.55 4.60
CA ALA A 267 1.99 -6.44 5.68
C ALA A 267 0.99 -5.32 5.36
N VAL A 268 0.01 -5.12 6.21
CA VAL A 268 -0.98 -4.07 5.98
C VAL A 268 -0.57 -2.73 6.60
N GLY A 269 0.42 -2.77 7.47
CA GLY A 269 0.94 -1.59 8.16
C GLY A 269 0.06 -1.02 9.27
N GLY A 270 -1.12 -1.61 9.51
CA GLY A 270 -2.09 -1.17 10.51
C GLY A 270 -2.82 -2.33 11.15
N ASN A 271 -3.89 -2.00 11.87
CA ASN A 271 -4.76 -2.98 12.50
C ASN A 271 -6.07 -3.12 11.72
N THR A 272 -6.47 -4.36 11.45
CA THR A 272 -7.80 -4.63 10.89
C THR A 272 -8.77 -5.03 11.98
N SER A 273 -9.89 -4.35 12.05
CA SER A 273 -10.97 -4.61 13.02
C SER A 273 -12.29 -4.95 12.31
N TYR A 274 -13.15 -5.70 12.98
CA TYR A 274 -14.50 -5.98 12.53
C TYR A 274 -15.51 -5.13 13.31
N ASN A 275 -16.39 -4.46 12.58
CA ASN A 275 -17.48 -3.70 13.18
C ASN A 275 -18.78 -4.52 13.09
N PRO A 276 -19.35 -4.99 14.22
CA PRO A 276 -20.54 -5.85 14.22
C PRO A 276 -21.82 -5.11 13.78
N ASP A 277 -21.88 -3.79 13.90
CA ASP A 277 -23.06 -3.01 13.52
C ASP A 277 -23.16 -2.85 12.01
N THR A 278 -22.03 -2.57 11.35
CA THR A 278 -21.96 -2.43 9.89
C THR A 278 -21.68 -3.76 9.18
N LYS A 279 -21.17 -4.75 9.89
CA LYS A 279 -20.65 -6.03 9.38
C LYS A 279 -19.48 -5.88 8.40
N LEU A 280 -18.72 -4.81 8.53
CA LEU A 280 -17.59 -4.49 7.68
C LEU A 280 -16.27 -4.59 8.47
N TYR A 281 -15.21 -4.93 7.75
CA TYR A 281 -13.84 -4.82 8.21
C TYR A 281 -13.29 -3.45 7.87
N THR A 282 -12.61 -2.83 8.82
CA THR A 282 -11.94 -1.54 8.65
C THR A 282 -10.47 -1.69 8.96
N LEU A 283 -9.66 -1.04 8.13
CA LEU A 283 -8.23 -0.91 8.33
C LEU A 283 -7.97 0.45 8.98
N ASP A 284 -7.24 0.44 10.10
CA ASP A 284 -6.69 1.62 10.76
C ASP A 284 -5.18 1.66 10.49
N CYS A 285 -4.74 2.61 9.69
CA CYS A 285 -3.34 2.82 9.30
C CYS A 285 -2.90 4.29 9.48
N ASP A 286 -3.50 5.01 10.42
CA ASP A 286 -3.23 6.42 10.66
C ASP A 286 -1.82 6.70 11.23
N ASP A 287 -1.09 5.65 11.64
CA ASP A 287 0.28 5.75 12.13
C ASP A 287 1.28 5.91 10.97
N THR A 288 2.31 6.77 11.13
CA THR A 288 3.33 7.06 10.11
C THR A 288 4.55 6.11 10.16
N SER A 289 4.56 5.11 11.01
CA SER A 289 5.74 4.26 11.23
C SER A 289 5.82 3.03 10.35
N TRP A 290 4.71 2.54 9.85
CA TRP A 290 4.63 1.32 9.04
C TRP A 290 5.34 1.45 7.68
N GLN A 291 5.40 2.63 7.09
CA GLN A 291 6.07 2.87 5.80
C GLN A 291 7.55 2.47 5.83
N ILE A 292 8.18 2.52 7.00
CA ILE A 292 9.61 2.19 7.16
C ILE A 292 9.90 0.70 7.03
N ILE A 293 8.93 -0.14 7.35
CA ILE A 293 9.10 -1.61 7.31
C ILE A 293 8.59 -2.24 6.03
N GLU A 294 7.72 -1.57 5.28
CA GLU A 294 7.13 -2.07 4.04
C GLU A 294 8.11 -2.05 2.86
N THR A 295 7.79 -2.88 1.85
CA THR A 295 8.45 -2.82 0.54
C THR A 295 8.18 -1.47 -0.12
N ARG A 296 9.23 -0.81 -0.62
CA ARG A 296 9.13 0.53 -1.19
C ARG A 296 10.20 0.81 -2.23
N ASP A 297 9.90 1.77 -3.08
CA ASP A 297 10.90 2.38 -3.93
C ASP A 297 11.35 3.71 -3.32
N SER A 298 12.59 4.13 -3.59
CA SER A 298 13.13 5.43 -3.18
C SER A 298 13.77 6.11 -4.38
N ILE A 299 13.35 7.33 -4.64
CA ILE A 299 13.98 8.21 -5.62
C ILE A 299 14.34 9.53 -4.97
N ILE A 300 15.54 9.99 -5.20
CA ILE A 300 16.05 11.25 -4.64
C ILE A 300 16.39 12.20 -5.76
N LEU A 301 15.88 13.41 -5.65
CA LEU A 301 16.08 14.52 -6.57
C LEU A 301 16.97 15.60 -5.95
N ASP A 302 17.87 16.15 -6.76
CA ASP A 302 18.52 17.43 -6.52
C ASP A 302 17.70 18.51 -7.24
N THR A 303 17.06 19.37 -6.48
CA THR A 303 16.12 20.39 -6.95
C THR A 303 16.64 21.80 -6.63
N GLU A 304 16.00 22.83 -7.14
CA GLU A 304 16.33 24.24 -6.78
C GLU A 304 16.10 24.53 -5.28
N TYR A 305 15.26 23.76 -4.59
CA TYR A 305 15.00 23.88 -3.14
C TYR A 305 15.92 22.99 -2.30
N GLY A 306 16.71 22.12 -2.94
CA GLY A 306 17.63 21.16 -2.31
C GLY A 306 17.23 19.72 -2.57
N ILE A 307 17.65 18.83 -1.69
CA ILE A 307 17.40 17.39 -1.84
C ILE A 307 15.96 17.08 -1.41
N VAL A 308 15.24 16.39 -2.29
CA VAL A 308 13.89 15.89 -2.05
C VAL A 308 13.88 14.38 -2.25
N ALA A 309 13.35 13.63 -1.30
CA ALA A 309 13.10 12.21 -1.46
C ALA A 309 11.61 11.96 -1.75
N ILE A 310 11.33 11.04 -2.67
CA ILE A 310 9.98 10.58 -3.02
C ILE A 310 10.00 9.07 -2.88
N LEU A 311 9.11 8.54 -2.05
CA LEU A 311 9.10 7.13 -1.68
C LEU A 311 7.70 6.55 -1.88
N PRO A 312 7.42 5.93 -3.05
CA PRO A 312 6.24 5.09 -3.21
C PRO A 312 6.36 3.86 -2.30
N ILE A 313 5.32 3.60 -1.50
CA ILE A 313 5.25 2.51 -0.53
C ILE A 313 4.25 1.47 -1.02
N GLY A 314 4.70 0.23 -1.11
CA GLY A 314 3.83 -0.90 -1.34
C GLY A 314 3.09 -1.26 -0.04
N MET A 315 1.81 -1.59 -0.17
CA MET A 315 0.97 -1.97 0.97
C MET A 315 0.26 -3.28 0.69
N SER A 316 -0.27 -3.87 1.75
CA SER A 316 -1.09 -5.05 1.70
C SER A 316 -0.34 -6.24 1.08
N GLN A 317 -1.08 -7.26 0.60
CA GLN A 317 -0.48 -8.50 0.17
C GLN A 317 0.58 -8.33 -0.92
N ILE A 318 0.34 -7.52 -1.96
CA ILE A 318 1.21 -7.52 -3.16
C ILE A 318 2.40 -6.57 -3.06
N CYS A 319 2.30 -5.47 -2.31
CA CYS A 319 3.40 -4.53 -2.04
C CYS A 319 4.21 -4.13 -3.29
N SER A 320 3.53 -3.78 -4.38
CA SER A 320 4.16 -3.55 -5.68
C SER A 320 4.46 -2.08 -5.93
N CYS A 321 5.75 -1.74 -6.03
CA CYS A 321 6.23 -0.44 -6.51
C CYS A 321 7.06 -0.63 -7.77
N ASN A 322 6.85 0.20 -8.80
CA ASN A 322 7.56 0.09 -10.06
C ASN A 322 7.95 1.47 -10.59
N PHE A 323 9.20 1.63 -11.01
CA PHE A 323 9.62 2.78 -11.78
C PHE A 323 9.21 2.66 -13.25
N GLU A 324 9.06 3.79 -13.94
CA GLU A 324 9.02 3.79 -15.40
C GLU A 324 10.35 3.27 -15.97
N GLU A 325 10.28 2.45 -17.03
CA GLU A 325 11.41 1.64 -17.54
C GLU A 325 12.64 2.46 -17.96
N ASN A 326 12.45 3.69 -18.41
CA ASN A 326 13.53 4.49 -18.99
C ASN A 326 14.21 5.43 -17.99
N LEU A 327 13.76 5.47 -16.73
CA LEU A 327 14.33 6.35 -15.72
C LEU A 327 15.68 5.85 -15.24
N LYS A 328 16.63 6.76 -15.09
CA LYS A 328 17.96 6.47 -14.57
C LYS A 328 18.54 7.62 -13.77
N VAL A 329 19.47 7.33 -12.90
CA VAL A 329 20.26 8.33 -12.18
C VAL A 329 20.99 9.21 -13.18
N GLY A 330 20.87 10.53 -13.01
CA GLY A 330 21.44 11.54 -13.87
C GLY A 330 20.43 12.23 -14.79
N ASP A 331 19.26 11.66 -15.01
CA ASP A 331 18.19 12.30 -15.79
C ASP A 331 17.65 13.53 -15.07
N TYR A 332 17.30 14.56 -15.85
CA TYR A 332 16.52 15.70 -15.37
C TYR A 332 15.05 15.47 -15.70
N VAL A 333 14.20 15.63 -14.70
CA VAL A 333 12.75 15.39 -14.79
C VAL A 333 11.98 16.65 -14.48
N HIS A 334 10.78 16.74 -15.05
CA HIS A 334 9.90 17.87 -14.83
C HIS A 334 8.69 17.46 -13.99
N LYS A 335 8.15 18.42 -13.30
CA LYS A 335 6.89 18.32 -12.55
C LYS A 335 5.78 17.78 -13.47
N GLY A 336 5.15 16.68 -13.05
CA GLY A 336 4.14 15.97 -13.84
C GLY A 336 4.68 14.85 -14.75
N ASP A 337 6.00 14.72 -14.94
CA ASP A 337 6.56 13.59 -15.68
C ASP A 337 6.24 12.25 -14.98
N PRO A 338 6.00 11.16 -15.72
CA PRO A 338 5.76 9.85 -15.12
C PRO A 338 6.97 9.37 -14.30
N LEU A 339 6.74 9.00 -13.05
CA LEU A 339 7.74 8.40 -12.17
C LEU A 339 7.59 6.88 -12.12
N GLY A 340 6.35 6.40 -12.03
CA GLY A 340 6.11 4.97 -11.91
C GLY A 340 4.65 4.60 -11.69
N TYR A 341 4.45 3.38 -11.22
CA TYR A 341 3.11 2.85 -11.00
C TYR A 341 3.09 1.76 -9.94
N PHE A 342 1.96 1.65 -9.27
CA PHE A 342 1.62 0.48 -8.49
C PHE A 342 0.88 -0.54 -9.36
N LEU A 343 1.20 -1.81 -9.19
CA LEU A 343 0.27 -2.90 -9.45
C LEU A 343 -0.60 -3.07 -8.20
N PHE A 344 -1.61 -3.90 -8.25
CA PHE A 344 -2.51 -4.08 -7.10
C PHE A 344 -1.72 -4.33 -5.80
N GLY A 345 -2.10 -3.61 -4.72
CA GLY A 345 -1.42 -3.68 -3.43
C GLY A 345 -0.30 -2.66 -3.21
N GLY A 346 -0.36 -1.49 -3.82
CA GLY A 346 0.51 -0.37 -3.49
C GLY A 346 -0.31 0.90 -3.31
N SER A 347 -0.01 1.78 -2.32
CA SER A 347 -0.95 2.85 -2.06
C SER A 347 -0.50 4.05 -1.24
N ASP A 348 0.75 4.24 -0.90
CA ASP A 348 1.19 5.44 -0.18
C ASP A 348 2.42 6.06 -0.83
N ILE A 349 2.56 7.36 -0.71
CA ILE A 349 3.74 8.09 -1.17
C ILE A 349 4.21 9.01 -0.06
N VAL A 350 5.42 8.76 0.42
CA VAL A 350 6.12 9.61 1.37
C VAL A 350 7.02 10.58 0.63
N MET A 351 7.05 11.84 1.08
CA MET A 351 8.03 12.83 0.60
C MET A 351 8.79 13.44 1.76
N LEU A 352 10.11 13.64 1.56
CA LEU A 352 11.00 14.22 2.57
C LEU A 352 11.69 15.47 2.01
N PHE A 353 11.78 16.50 2.83
CA PHE A 353 12.36 17.79 2.50
C PHE A 353 13.44 18.19 3.53
N GLU A 354 14.55 18.78 3.08
CA GLU A 354 15.63 19.24 3.94
C GLU A 354 15.21 20.39 4.87
N GLU A 355 15.94 20.58 5.99
CA GLU A 355 15.75 21.66 6.97
C GLU A 355 15.64 23.06 6.34
N LYS A 356 16.44 23.33 5.32
CA LYS A 356 16.47 24.63 4.64
C LYS A 356 15.20 24.96 3.85
N VAL A 357 14.30 23.99 3.66
CA VAL A 357 13.03 24.20 2.95
C VAL A 357 11.97 24.62 3.95
N LYS A 358 11.33 25.76 3.69
CA LYS A 358 10.07 26.12 4.34
C LYS A 358 8.94 25.50 3.52
N PHE A 359 8.28 24.51 4.08
CA PHE A 359 7.15 23.82 3.49
C PHE A 359 5.84 24.45 3.98
N THR A 360 4.99 24.88 3.06
CA THR A 360 3.67 25.45 3.38
C THR A 360 2.60 24.67 2.63
N PRO A 361 1.83 23.76 3.31
CA PRO A 361 0.85 22.93 2.65
C PRO A 361 -0.29 23.74 2.04
N LEU A 362 -0.80 23.30 0.88
CA LEU A 362 -1.97 23.83 0.19
C LEU A 362 -3.14 22.84 0.19
N PHE A 363 -2.95 21.66 0.75
CA PHE A 363 -3.97 20.64 0.91
C PHE A 363 -4.65 20.73 2.28
N GLU A 364 -5.84 20.14 2.36
CA GLU A 364 -6.52 19.81 3.62
C GLU A 364 -6.29 18.31 3.90
N ASN A 365 -5.99 17.95 5.15
CA ASN A 365 -5.81 16.53 5.52
C ASN A 365 -7.04 15.71 5.17
N ASP A 366 -6.80 14.48 4.70
CA ASP A 366 -7.81 13.49 4.31
C ASP A 366 -8.76 13.92 3.19
N LYS A 367 -8.53 15.09 2.58
CA LYS A 367 -9.27 15.55 1.42
C LYS A 367 -8.59 15.11 0.14
N HIS A 368 -9.28 14.29 -0.64
CA HIS A 368 -8.76 13.79 -1.90
C HIS A 368 -8.41 14.91 -2.88
N ILE A 369 -7.23 14.81 -3.48
CA ILE A 369 -6.72 15.69 -4.53
C ILE A 369 -6.22 14.84 -5.71
N LEU A 370 -6.20 15.43 -6.90
CA LEU A 370 -5.76 14.74 -8.11
C LEU A 370 -4.26 14.97 -8.36
N MET A 371 -3.62 14.03 -9.03
CA MET A 371 -2.26 14.16 -9.52
C MET A 371 -2.09 15.45 -10.32
N GLY A 372 -1.06 16.22 -9.99
CA GLY A 372 -0.78 17.51 -10.62
C GLY A 372 -1.42 18.73 -9.93
N GLU A 373 -2.39 18.56 -9.05
CA GLU A 373 -2.93 19.68 -8.27
C GLU A 373 -1.89 20.26 -7.29
N ASN A 374 -2.03 21.54 -6.95
CA ASN A 374 -1.13 22.24 -6.04
C ASN A 374 -1.11 21.55 -4.67
N TYR A 375 0.11 21.17 -4.22
CA TYR A 375 0.33 20.41 -2.98
C TYR A 375 0.96 21.28 -1.89
N ALA A 376 1.99 22.04 -2.22
CA ALA A 376 2.64 22.94 -1.27
C ALA A 376 3.39 24.08 -1.97
N HIS A 377 3.56 25.21 -1.25
CA HIS A 377 4.58 26.20 -1.55
C HIS A 377 5.90 25.84 -0.87
N LEU A 378 7.00 25.96 -1.62
CA LEU A 378 8.36 25.76 -1.13
C LEU A 378 9.15 27.06 -1.22
N GLU A 379 9.84 27.43 -0.13
CA GLU A 379 10.74 28.56 -0.06
C GLU A 379 12.04 28.15 0.63
N LEU A 380 13.19 28.71 0.21
CA LEU A 380 14.42 28.53 0.97
C LEU A 380 14.40 29.44 2.22
N LYS A 381 14.63 28.85 3.39
CA LYS A 381 14.81 29.61 4.63
C LYS A 381 16.06 30.51 4.50
N LYS A 382 15.93 31.76 4.93
CA LYS A 382 17.02 32.76 4.90
C LYS A 382 18.02 32.53 6.02
#